data_bf7c739d65334b842db2324d3d2c1a9d
#
_entry.id   bf7c739d65334b842db2324d3d2c1a9d
#
_cell.length_a   1.000
_cell.length_b   1.000
_cell.length_c   1.000
_cell.angle_alpha   90.00
_cell.angle_beta   90.00
_cell.angle_gamma   90.00
#
_symmetry.space_group_name_H-M   'P 1'
#
loop_
_entity.id
_entity.type
_entity.pdbx_description
1 polymer ?
#
loop_
_entity_poly.entity_id
_entity_poly.type
_entity_poly.pdbx_seq_one_letter_code
_entity_poly.pdbx_strand_id
1 'polypeptide(L)' 'MKKAYKIEVDCANCANKMEEAARKTPGVKGAVVNFMTLKMNVEFDEGQDHRAVMEQVRRNCKRVEDDC' A
#
# COMPACT_ATOMS: atom_id res chain seq x y z
N MET A 1 -1.16 2.25 -14.18
CA MET A 1 0.29 2.25 -13.91
C MET A 1 0.56 1.48 -12.63
N LYS A 2 1.54 0.61 -12.65
CA LYS A 2 1.80 -0.33 -11.56
C LYS A 2 3.21 -0.13 -11.03
N LYS A 3 3.36 -0.01 -9.72
CA LYS A 3 4.67 0.16 -9.10
C LYS A 3 4.79 -0.74 -7.87
N ALA A 4 6.02 -1.19 -7.62
CA ALA A 4 6.34 -2.00 -6.44
C ALA A 4 7.16 -1.17 -5.46
N TYR A 5 6.82 -1.29 -4.18
CA TYR A 5 7.50 -0.57 -3.10
C TYR A 5 7.93 -1.54 -2.02
N LYS A 6 9.10 -1.30 -1.47
CA LYS A 6 9.58 -2.09 -0.35
C LYS A 6 8.86 -1.66 0.94
N ILE A 7 8.40 -2.64 1.71
CA ILE A 7 7.71 -2.40 2.97
C ILE A 7 8.36 -3.21 4.08
N GLU A 8 8.09 -2.84 5.33
CA GLU A 8 8.51 -3.59 6.48
C GLU A 8 7.27 -4.00 7.27
N VAL A 9 7.08 -5.30 7.45
CA VAL A 9 5.94 -5.83 8.19
C VAL A 9 6.34 -7.18 8.79
N ASP A 10 5.98 -7.37 10.05
CA ASP A 10 6.35 -8.58 10.78
C ASP A 10 5.25 -9.63 10.83
N CYS A 11 4.06 -9.27 10.45
CA CYS A 11 2.88 -10.13 10.61
C CYS A 11 2.03 -10.13 9.36
N ALA A 12 1.56 -11.31 8.95
CA ALA A 12 0.70 -11.43 7.78
C ALA A 12 -0.62 -10.68 7.94
N ASN A 13 -1.18 -10.64 9.15
CA ASN A 13 -2.38 -9.85 9.43
C ASN A 13 -2.15 -8.37 9.20
N CYS A 14 -1.00 -7.86 9.64
CA CYS A 14 -0.63 -6.47 9.44
C CYS A 14 -0.46 -6.18 7.95
N ALA A 15 0.15 -7.12 7.23
CA ALA A 15 0.32 -7.00 5.77
C ALA A 15 -1.04 -6.90 5.08
N ASN A 16 -2.00 -7.71 5.48
CA ASN A 16 -3.35 -7.67 4.92
C ASN A 16 -4.05 -6.34 5.21
N LYS A 17 -3.87 -5.81 6.41
CA LYS A 17 -4.44 -4.52 6.79
C LYS A 17 -3.82 -3.39 5.99
N MET A 18 -2.51 -3.45 5.75
CA MET A 18 -1.81 -2.48 4.92
C MET A 18 -2.33 -2.52 3.48
N GLU A 19 -2.57 -3.73 2.95
CA GLU A 19 -3.14 -3.90 1.62
C GLU A 19 -4.52 -3.26 1.52
N GLU A 20 -5.38 -3.49 2.51
CA GLU A 20 -6.70 -2.87 2.54
C GLU A 20 -6.61 -1.35 2.62
N ALA A 21 -5.73 -0.83 3.47
CA ALA A 21 -5.53 0.61 3.59
C ALA A 21 -5.09 1.22 2.26
N ALA A 22 -4.19 0.54 1.55
CA ALA A 22 -3.74 0.99 0.24
C ALA A 22 -4.88 0.97 -0.78
N ARG A 23 -5.69 -0.08 -0.79
CA ARG A 23 -6.83 -0.20 -1.70
C ARG A 23 -7.87 0.89 -1.50
N LYS A 24 -8.06 1.30 -0.25
CA LYS A 24 -9.04 2.33 0.09
C LYS A 24 -8.56 3.74 -0.21
N THR A 25 -7.30 3.90 -0.53
CA THR A 25 -6.74 5.21 -0.86
C THR A 25 -7.26 5.67 -2.21
N PRO A 26 -7.82 6.89 -2.30
CA PRO A 26 -8.27 7.44 -3.59
C PRO A 26 -7.13 7.49 -4.60
N GLY A 27 -7.41 7.11 -5.83
CA GLY A 27 -6.42 7.08 -6.89
C GLY A 27 -5.71 5.74 -7.03
N VAL A 28 -5.93 4.81 -6.11
CA VAL A 28 -5.40 3.45 -6.18
C VAL A 28 -6.44 2.53 -6.80
N LYS A 29 -6.09 1.91 -7.91
CA LYS A 29 -6.96 0.95 -8.59
C LYS A 29 -6.92 -0.41 -7.90
N GLY A 30 -5.74 -0.79 -7.42
CA GLY A 30 -5.58 -2.04 -6.70
C GLY A 30 -4.24 -2.07 -5.97
N ALA A 31 -4.13 -2.92 -4.97
CA ALA A 31 -2.89 -3.09 -4.23
C ALA A 31 -2.76 -4.54 -3.76
N VAL A 32 -1.53 -5.05 -3.80
CA VAL A 32 -1.22 -6.40 -3.33
C VAL A 32 0.05 -6.33 -2.51
N VAL A 33 0.00 -6.88 -1.29
CA VAL A 33 1.18 -6.97 -0.43
C VAL A 33 1.72 -8.38 -0.48
N ASN A 34 3.00 -8.50 -0.82
CA ASN A 34 3.69 -9.78 -0.80
C ASN A 34 4.52 -9.86 0.48
N PHE A 35 4.04 -10.64 1.43
CA PHE A 35 4.69 -10.82 2.72
C PHE A 35 6.04 -11.53 2.60
N MET A 36 6.16 -12.43 1.62
CA MET A 36 7.39 -13.21 1.43
C MET A 36 8.57 -12.35 0.96
N THR A 37 8.29 -11.38 0.09
CA THR A 37 9.32 -10.49 -0.45
C THR A 37 9.34 -9.13 0.24
N LEU A 38 8.39 -8.87 1.12
CA LEU A 38 8.20 -7.58 1.80
C LEU A 38 8.08 -6.44 0.80
N LYS A 39 7.24 -6.65 -0.21
CA LYS A 39 6.98 -5.66 -1.25
C LYS A 39 5.49 -5.45 -1.42
N MET A 40 5.11 -4.22 -1.70
CA MET A 40 3.74 -3.86 -2.00
C MET A 40 3.65 -3.39 -3.45
N ASN A 41 2.80 -4.06 -4.23
CA ASN A 41 2.51 -3.66 -5.59
C ASN A 41 1.25 -2.80 -5.58
N VAL A 42 1.36 -1.59 -6.10
CA VAL A 42 0.24 -0.65 -6.14
C VAL A 42 -0.05 -0.32 -7.60
N GLU A 43 -1.31 -0.45 -7.98
CA GLU A 43 -1.79 -0.06 -9.29
C GLU A 43 -2.55 1.25 -9.16
N PHE A 44 -2.17 2.23 -9.97
CA PHE A 44 -2.76 3.57 -9.94
C PHE A 44 -3.77 3.74 -11.06
N ASP A 45 -4.80 4.52 -10.81
CA ASP A 45 -5.76 4.91 -11.83
C ASP A 45 -5.10 5.82 -12.85
N GLU A 46 -5.61 5.81 -14.08
CA GLU A 46 -5.12 6.69 -15.13
C GLU A 46 -5.34 8.16 -14.75
N GLY A 47 -4.34 8.97 -15.05
CA GLY A 47 -4.42 10.41 -14.80
C GLY A 47 -4.11 10.80 -13.36
N GLN A 48 -3.81 9.85 -12.48
CA GLN A 48 -3.48 10.16 -11.10
C GLN A 48 -1.98 10.45 -10.94
N ASP A 49 -1.66 11.38 -10.07
CA ASP A 49 -0.27 11.66 -9.70
C ASP A 49 0.18 10.59 -8.71
N HIS A 50 1.02 9.67 -9.17
CA HIS A 50 1.48 8.56 -8.35
C HIS A 50 2.23 9.00 -7.09
N ARG A 51 2.89 10.16 -7.11
CA ARG A 51 3.58 10.68 -5.92
C ARG A 51 2.61 11.09 -4.83
N ALA A 52 1.57 11.84 -5.20
CA ALA A 52 0.55 12.26 -4.25
C ALA A 52 -0.21 11.07 -3.69
N VAL A 53 -0.57 10.13 -4.56
CA VAL A 53 -1.29 8.91 -4.16
C VAL A 53 -0.42 8.07 -3.23
N MET A 54 0.85 7.87 -3.56
CA MET A 54 1.75 7.09 -2.72
C MET A 54 2.01 7.72 -1.36
N GLU A 55 2.07 9.03 -1.30
CA GLU A 55 2.19 9.70 -0.01
C GLU A 55 1.00 9.38 0.88
N GLN A 56 -0.20 9.38 0.32
CA GLN A 56 -1.41 9.02 1.06
C GLN A 56 -1.38 7.53 1.46
N VAL A 57 -0.95 6.66 0.56
CA VAL A 57 -0.81 5.23 0.85
C VAL A 57 0.16 5.01 2.00
N ARG A 58 1.30 5.69 1.98
CA ARG A 58 2.30 5.58 3.05
C ARG A 58 1.73 6.00 4.40
N ARG A 59 0.98 7.08 4.43
CA ARG A 59 0.33 7.57 5.66
C ARG A 59 -0.67 6.54 6.18
N ASN A 60 -1.49 6.01 5.30
CA ASN A 60 -2.49 5.01 5.67
C ASN A 60 -1.82 3.73 6.19
N CYS A 61 -0.76 3.29 5.54
CA CYS A 61 -0.02 2.11 5.96
C CYS A 61 0.66 2.33 7.32
N LYS A 62 1.20 3.51 7.55
CA LYS A 62 1.83 3.85 8.82
C LYS A 62 0.83 3.81 9.96
N ARG A 63 -0.39 4.29 9.72
CA ARG A 63 -1.45 4.22 10.73
C ARG A 63 -1.79 2.78 11.09
N VAL A 64 -1.86 1.91 10.10
CA VAL A 64 -2.08 0.48 10.32
C VAL A 64 -0.93 -0.13 11.11
N GLU A 65 0.29 0.23 10.77
CA GLU A 65 1.50 -0.26 11.44
C GLU A 65 1.51 0.14 12.92
N ASP A 66 1.10 1.36 13.23
CA ASP A 66 1.01 1.85 14.60
C ASP A 66 -0.06 1.10 15.40
N ASP A 67 -1.14 0.67 14.75
CA ASP A 67 -2.23 -0.07 15.39
C ASP A 67 -1.91 -1.56 15.53
N CYS A 68 -0.92 -2.03 14.82
CA CYS A 68 -0.58 -3.46 14.74
C CYS A 68 0.48 -3.89 15.81
#